data_26de9c5f244245b314a8da49496c9cc3
#
_entry.id   26de9c5f244245b314a8da49496c9cc3
#
_cell.length_a   1.000
_cell.length_b   1.000
_cell.length_c   1.000
_cell.angle_alpha   90.00
_cell.angle_beta   90.00
_cell.angle_gamma   90.00
#
_symmetry.space_group_name_H-M   'P 1'
#
loop_
_entity.id
_entity.type
_entity.pdbx_description
1 polymer ?
#
loop_
_entity_poly.entity_id
_entity_poly.type
_entity_poly.pdbx_seq_one_letter_code
_entity_poly.pdbx_strand_id
1 'polypeptide(L)'
;MRVLGLDPSLTNYGWALHDTTAEGRGRVVDRGRFRTKPKDFRDEVSRYVHLRECLRSKIAELDPDVMGIEHPVLNEQYSEGMYGLFLFSLEAIRDQAKDLVLFAPPQVKRYAKDILGRPTKWKMGKSDMVQAAQEDTGGGGRWDHNEADAYLVAGISGRFWECYVGDLAEEDLTPYELKAFTSIRTITKGKRAGQTEIKGILHREGDRFFLWSVE
;
A
#
# COMPACT_ATOMS: atom_id res chain seq x y z
N MET A 1 13.48 -10.33 1.39
CA MET A 1 13.14 -8.97 1.89
C MET A 1 11.78 -9.02 2.59
N ARG A 2 11.66 -8.39 3.76
CA ARG A 2 10.43 -8.32 4.56
C ARG A 2 9.73 -6.98 4.33
N VAL A 3 8.51 -7.00 3.85
CA VAL A 3 7.73 -5.79 3.52
C VAL A 3 6.48 -5.74 4.38
N LEU A 4 6.31 -4.66 5.14
CA LEU A 4 5.10 -4.43 5.94
C LEU A 4 4.13 -3.52 5.18
N GLY A 5 2.99 -4.06 4.78
CA GLY A 5 1.91 -3.30 4.17
C GLY A 5 0.89 -2.82 5.20
N LEU A 6 0.38 -1.62 4.99
CA LEU A 6 -0.53 -0.93 5.87
C LEU A 6 -1.77 -0.43 5.13
N ASP A 7 -2.94 -0.73 5.68
CA ASP A 7 -4.24 -0.20 5.28
C ASP A 7 -4.82 0.65 6.42
N PRO A 8 -4.61 1.99 6.41
CA PRO A 8 -5.07 2.87 7.47
C PRO A 8 -6.59 2.88 7.58
N SER A 9 -7.10 2.55 8.76
CA SER A 9 -8.52 2.62 9.10
C SER A 9 -8.70 2.93 10.58
N LEU A 10 -9.60 3.86 10.90
CA LEU A 10 -9.85 4.24 12.28
C LEU A 10 -10.40 3.11 13.14
N THR A 11 -11.18 2.20 12.57
CA THR A 11 -11.83 1.12 13.33
C THR A 11 -11.12 -0.22 13.25
N ASN A 12 -10.46 -0.48 12.12
CA ASN A 12 -9.81 -1.76 11.83
C ASN A 12 -8.54 -1.51 11.00
N TYR A 13 -7.54 -0.90 11.58
CA TYR A 13 -6.27 -0.63 10.92
C TYR A 13 -5.59 -1.94 10.51
N GLY A 14 -5.55 -2.24 9.21
CA GLY A 14 -4.94 -3.46 8.67
C GLY A 14 -3.43 -3.38 8.56
N TRP A 15 -2.76 -4.49 8.83
CA TRP A 15 -1.33 -4.67 8.57
C TRP A 15 -1.05 -6.10 8.13
N ALA A 16 -0.05 -6.27 7.26
CA ALA A 16 0.43 -7.59 6.84
C ALA A 16 1.93 -7.54 6.51
N LEU A 17 2.68 -8.52 7.03
CA LEU A 17 4.08 -8.71 6.72
C LEU A 17 4.25 -9.75 5.63
N HIS A 18 4.94 -9.38 4.58
CA HIS A 18 5.21 -10.16 3.39
C HIS A 18 6.71 -10.46 3.29
N ASP A 19 7.10 -11.68 2.97
CA ASP A 19 8.49 -12.04 2.69
C ASP A 19 8.66 -12.36 1.20
N THR A 20 9.43 -11.52 0.49
CA THR A 20 9.65 -11.67 -0.95
C THR A 20 10.71 -12.74 -1.30
N THR A 21 11.42 -13.29 -0.31
CA THR A 21 12.47 -14.30 -0.56
C THR A 21 11.92 -15.70 -0.79
N ALA A 22 10.63 -15.93 -0.53
CA ALA A 22 9.98 -17.21 -0.81
C ALA A 22 9.74 -17.38 -2.32
N GLU A 23 9.91 -18.59 -2.83
CA GLU A 23 9.59 -18.91 -4.23
C GLU A 23 8.13 -18.55 -4.54
N GLY A 24 7.91 -17.79 -5.62
CA GLY A 24 6.62 -17.30 -6.04
C GLY A 24 6.38 -15.83 -5.71
N ARG A 25 5.10 -15.41 -5.60
CA ARG A 25 4.70 -14.02 -5.31
C ARG A 25 4.82 -13.59 -3.85
N GLY A 26 5.59 -14.31 -3.06
CA GLY A 26 5.88 -14.01 -1.68
C GLY A 26 4.93 -14.70 -0.68
N ARG A 27 5.38 -14.80 0.56
CA ARG A 27 4.69 -15.50 1.64
C ARG A 27 4.24 -14.52 2.72
N VAL A 28 2.98 -14.62 3.16
CA VAL A 28 2.53 -13.99 4.40
C VAL A 28 3.30 -14.58 5.56
N VAL A 29 4.02 -13.73 6.30
CA VAL A 29 4.72 -14.12 7.52
C VAL A 29 3.80 -13.90 8.72
N ASP A 30 3.13 -12.74 8.76
CA ASP A 30 2.20 -12.38 9.82
C ASP A 30 1.20 -11.31 9.30
N ARG A 31 0.03 -11.23 9.93
CA ARG A 31 -0.98 -10.22 9.59
C ARG A 31 -1.96 -10.00 10.74
N GLY A 32 -2.63 -8.87 10.72
CA GLY A 32 -3.63 -8.56 11.73
C GLY A 32 -4.21 -7.17 11.62
N ARG A 33 -4.85 -6.75 12.70
CA ARG A 33 -5.54 -5.45 12.76
C ARG A 33 -5.44 -4.84 14.13
N PHE A 34 -5.27 -3.52 14.18
CA PHE A 34 -5.55 -2.75 15.37
C PHE A 34 -7.03 -2.35 15.37
N ARG A 35 -7.75 -2.78 16.39
CA ARG A 35 -9.20 -2.49 16.51
C ARG A 35 -9.43 -1.40 17.53
N THR A 36 -10.15 -0.36 17.15
CA THR A 36 -10.55 0.70 18.05
C THR A 36 -12.05 1.01 17.91
N LYS A 37 -12.66 1.51 18.99
CA LYS A 37 -14.04 2.02 18.98
C LYS A 37 -14.01 3.46 19.47
N PRO A 38 -14.74 4.41 18.83
CA PRO A 38 -14.74 5.82 19.24
C PRO A 38 -15.02 6.03 20.73
N LYS A 39 -15.93 5.25 21.29
CA LYS A 39 -16.32 5.35 22.72
C LYS A 39 -15.22 5.00 23.73
N ASP A 40 -14.14 4.35 23.29
CA ASP A 40 -13.04 3.92 24.16
C ASP A 40 -11.97 5.03 24.30
N PHE A 41 -12.16 6.17 23.64
CA PHE A 41 -11.21 7.29 23.60
C PHE A 41 -11.90 8.60 23.97
N ARG A 42 -11.17 9.52 24.61
CA ARG A 42 -11.66 10.83 24.98
C ARG A 42 -12.02 11.68 23.74
N ASP A 43 -11.21 11.58 22.72
CA ASP A 43 -11.32 12.32 21.45
C ASP A 43 -10.61 11.57 20.31
N GLU A 44 -10.75 12.07 19.10
CA GLU A 44 -10.19 11.44 17.91
C GLU A 44 -8.65 11.50 17.90
N VAL A 45 -8.06 12.57 18.44
CA VAL A 45 -6.60 12.70 18.54
C VAL A 45 -6.01 11.63 19.46
N SER A 46 -6.64 11.39 20.62
CA SER A 46 -6.25 10.31 21.54
C SER A 46 -6.26 8.94 20.85
N ARG A 47 -7.20 8.74 19.91
CA ARG A 47 -7.31 7.52 19.11
C ARG A 47 -6.20 7.40 18.08
N TYR A 48 -5.82 8.51 17.42
CA TYR A 48 -4.66 8.53 16.51
C TYR A 48 -3.37 8.22 17.26
N VAL A 49 -3.15 8.84 18.41
CA VAL A 49 -1.98 8.58 19.24
C VAL A 49 -1.91 7.10 19.62
N HIS A 50 -3.02 6.50 20.04
CA HIS A 50 -3.08 5.07 20.35
C HIS A 50 -2.71 4.20 19.14
N LEU A 51 -3.30 4.45 17.96
CA LEU A 51 -3.00 3.69 16.74
C LEU A 51 -1.55 3.88 16.31
N ARG A 52 -0.99 5.09 16.45
CA ARG A 52 0.43 5.36 16.21
C ARG A 52 1.33 4.49 17.09
N GLU A 53 1.06 4.42 18.41
CA GLU A 53 1.85 3.61 19.33
C GLU A 53 1.72 2.11 19.05
N CYS A 54 0.53 1.63 18.70
CA CYS A 54 0.33 0.25 18.24
C CYS A 54 1.18 -0.03 16.99
N LEU A 55 1.18 0.89 16.04
CA LEU A 55 1.97 0.77 14.82
C LEU A 55 3.47 0.78 15.09
N ARG A 56 3.98 1.72 15.92
CA ARG A 56 5.39 1.78 16.32
C ARG A 56 5.85 0.48 16.95
N SER A 57 5.06 -0.05 17.89
CA SER A 57 5.35 -1.32 18.56
C SER A 57 5.38 -2.48 17.56
N LYS A 58 4.46 -2.51 16.61
CA LYS A 58 4.38 -3.55 15.59
C LYS A 58 5.54 -3.46 14.59
N ILE A 59 5.94 -2.27 14.16
CA ILE A 59 7.13 -2.07 13.31
C ILE A 59 8.38 -2.58 14.03
N ALA A 60 8.57 -2.22 15.31
CA ALA A 60 9.71 -2.67 16.09
C ALA A 60 9.72 -4.21 16.29
N GLU A 61 8.56 -4.83 16.51
CA GLU A 61 8.41 -6.28 16.66
C GLU A 61 8.71 -7.02 15.35
N LEU A 62 8.18 -6.53 14.25
CA LEU A 62 8.28 -7.20 12.95
C LEU A 62 9.58 -6.87 12.22
N ASP A 63 10.24 -5.78 12.53
CA ASP A 63 11.47 -5.28 11.91
C ASP A 63 11.49 -5.45 10.37
N PRO A 64 10.56 -4.80 9.63
CA PRO A 64 10.51 -4.89 8.18
C PRO A 64 11.68 -4.14 7.54
N ASP A 65 12.12 -4.58 6.35
CA ASP A 65 13.11 -3.88 5.54
C ASP A 65 12.51 -2.64 4.87
N VAL A 66 11.27 -2.78 4.38
CA VAL A 66 10.52 -1.75 3.65
C VAL A 66 9.07 -1.73 4.13
N MET A 67 8.44 -0.56 4.06
CA MET A 67 7.04 -0.38 4.38
C MET A 67 6.25 0.13 3.18
N GLY A 68 5.03 -0.35 3.02
CA GLY A 68 4.04 0.18 2.09
C GLY A 68 2.83 0.72 2.83
N ILE A 69 2.27 1.84 2.39
CA ILE A 69 1.03 2.36 2.94
C ILE A 69 0.10 2.85 1.83
N GLU A 70 -1.20 2.58 1.97
CA GLU A 70 -2.18 3.14 1.06
C GLU A 70 -2.35 4.64 1.33
N HIS A 71 -2.05 5.46 0.30
CA HIS A 71 -2.18 6.91 0.37
C HIS A 71 -3.66 7.31 0.24
N PRO A 72 -4.23 8.06 1.20
CA PRO A 72 -5.59 8.54 1.08
C PRO A 72 -5.75 9.45 -0.14
N VAL A 73 -6.73 9.14 -0.98
CA VAL A 73 -7.10 10.03 -2.09
C VAL A 73 -7.87 11.20 -1.51
N LEU A 74 -7.27 12.38 -1.54
CA LEU A 74 -7.93 13.62 -1.13
C LEU A 74 -9.09 13.92 -2.09
N ASN A 75 -10.27 13.51 -1.72
CA ASN A 75 -11.52 13.90 -2.36
C ASN A 75 -12.52 14.31 -1.27
N GLU A 76 -13.64 14.93 -1.66
CA GLU A 76 -14.69 15.41 -0.74
C GLU A 76 -15.28 14.31 0.17
N GLN A 77 -15.00 13.04 -0.09
CA GLN A 77 -15.46 11.89 0.69
C GLN A 77 -14.47 11.44 1.77
N TYR A 78 -13.24 11.94 1.75
CA TYR A 78 -12.26 11.61 2.79
C TYR A 78 -12.49 12.51 3.99
N SER A 79 -12.85 11.89 5.10
CA SER A 79 -12.98 12.61 6.37
C SER A 79 -11.60 13.14 6.82
N GLU A 80 -11.60 14.32 7.44
CA GLU A 80 -10.39 14.91 8.08
C GLU A 80 -9.71 13.88 9.00
N GLY A 81 -10.49 13.02 9.65
CA GLY A 81 -10.01 11.96 10.51
C GLY A 81 -9.11 10.93 9.83
N MET A 82 -9.39 10.57 8.60
CA MET A 82 -8.53 9.61 7.87
C MET A 82 -7.20 10.25 7.48
N TYR A 83 -7.21 11.54 7.16
CA TYR A 83 -5.96 12.26 6.87
C TYR A 83 -5.10 12.42 8.13
N GLY A 84 -5.73 12.75 9.28
CA GLY A 84 -5.05 12.77 10.57
C GLY A 84 -4.38 11.44 10.88
N LEU A 85 -5.11 10.33 10.77
CA LEU A 85 -4.56 8.99 10.97
C LEU A 85 -3.38 8.68 10.04
N PHE A 86 -3.48 9.07 8.77
CA PHE A 86 -2.39 8.88 7.80
C PHE A 86 -1.13 9.63 8.23
N LEU A 87 -1.24 10.89 8.66
CA LEU A 87 -0.10 11.68 9.15
C LEU A 87 0.55 11.05 10.40
N PHE A 88 -0.25 10.56 11.37
CA PHE A 88 0.26 9.86 12.54
C PHE A 88 0.93 8.53 12.16
N SER A 89 0.45 7.86 11.12
CA SER A 89 1.10 6.65 10.58
C SER A 89 2.46 6.98 9.96
N LEU A 90 2.55 8.06 9.16
CA LEU A 90 3.82 8.52 8.59
C LEU A 90 4.84 8.89 9.66
N GLU A 91 4.41 9.54 10.75
CA GLU A 91 5.27 9.84 11.90
C GLU A 91 5.83 8.56 12.53
N ALA A 92 4.97 7.57 12.80
CA ALA A 92 5.40 6.29 13.36
C ALA A 92 6.44 5.57 12.49
N ILE A 93 6.27 5.61 11.18
CA ILE A 93 7.18 4.99 10.19
C ILE A 93 8.53 5.73 10.19
N ARG A 94 8.50 7.07 10.09
CA ARG A 94 9.70 7.91 10.08
C ARG A 94 10.54 7.73 11.34
N ASP A 95 9.90 7.61 12.51
CA ASP A 95 10.58 7.42 13.79
C ASP A 95 11.35 6.10 13.86
N GLN A 96 11.02 5.12 13.02
CA GLN A 96 11.70 3.83 12.92
C GLN A 96 12.77 3.82 11.80
N ALA A 97 12.99 4.96 11.11
CA ALA A 97 13.95 5.10 10.02
C ALA A 97 13.81 4.03 8.92
N LYS A 98 12.56 3.65 8.59
CA LYS A 98 12.26 2.66 7.55
C LYS A 98 11.92 3.35 6.23
N ASP A 99 12.33 2.73 5.13
CA ASP A 99 11.95 3.13 3.80
C ASP A 99 10.45 2.93 3.58
N LEU A 100 9.82 3.86 2.87
CA LEU A 100 8.38 3.90 2.69
C LEU A 100 7.99 4.07 1.22
N VAL A 101 7.06 3.22 0.78
CA VAL A 101 6.42 3.32 -0.53
C VAL A 101 4.94 3.70 -0.36
N LEU A 102 4.47 4.63 -1.17
CA LEU A 102 3.09 5.12 -1.14
C LEU A 102 2.34 4.70 -2.40
N PHE A 103 1.20 4.04 -2.24
CA PHE A 103 0.31 3.70 -3.35
C PHE A 103 -1.09 4.26 -3.15
N ALA A 104 -1.65 4.82 -4.21
CA ALA A 104 -3.06 5.19 -4.21
C ALA A 104 -3.95 3.92 -4.36
N PRO A 105 -5.17 3.90 -3.80
CA PRO A 105 -6.10 2.76 -3.88
C PRO A 105 -6.30 2.18 -5.29
N PRO A 106 -6.37 2.99 -6.37
CA PRO A 106 -6.47 2.45 -7.72
C PRO A 106 -5.25 1.63 -8.18
N GLN A 107 -4.06 1.91 -7.64
CA GLN A 107 -2.83 1.17 -7.98
C GLN A 107 -2.85 -0.20 -7.30
N VAL A 108 -3.20 -0.26 -6.01
CA VAL A 108 -3.36 -1.52 -5.25
C VAL A 108 -4.44 -2.40 -5.90
N LYS A 109 -5.60 -1.83 -6.27
CA LYS A 109 -6.65 -2.54 -6.99
C LYS A 109 -6.22 -3.04 -8.36
N ARG A 110 -5.31 -2.37 -9.01
CA ARG A 110 -4.75 -2.81 -10.31
C ARG A 110 -3.85 -4.03 -10.12
N TYR A 111 -3.00 -4.02 -9.10
CA TYR A 111 -2.19 -5.16 -8.71
C TYR A 111 -3.06 -6.39 -8.35
N ALA A 112 -4.12 -6.20 -7.55
CA ALA A 112 -5.08 -7.26 -7.25
C ALA A 112 -5.79 -7.83 -8.49
N LYS A 113 -6.10 -6.99 -9.50
CA LYS A 113 -6.64 -7.46 -10.79
C LYS A 113 -5.70 -8.38 -11.53
N ASP A 114 -4.42 -8.07 -11.50
CA ASP A 114 -3.40 -8.89 -12.14
C ASP A 114 -3.35 -10.28 -11.51
N ILE A 115 -3.32 -10.37 -10.19
CA ILE A 115 -3.37 -11.64 -9.46
C ILE A 115 -4.58 -12.48 -9.89
N LEU A 116 -5.75 -11.86 -10.00
CA LEU A 116 -6.99 -12.55 -10.38
C LEU A 116 -7.18 -12.77 -11.90
N GLY A 117 -6.24 -12.32 -12.73
CA GLY A 117 -6.42 -12.33 -14.19
C GLY A 117 -7.65 -11.56 -14.68
N ARG A 118 -8.13 -10.54 -13.93
CA ARG A 118 -9.33 -9.78 -14.26
C ARG A 118 -9.05 -8.71 -15.32
N PRO A 119 -9.98 -8.44 -16.24
CA PRO A 119 -9.79 -7.40 -17.24
C PRO A 119 -9.72 -6.00 -16.62
N THR A 120 -9.01 -5.08 -17.27
CA THR A 120 -8.76 -3.71 -16.79
C THR A 120 -10.04 -2.96 -16.41
N LYS A 121 -11.14 -3.21 -17.13
CA LYS A 121 -12.45 -2.57 -16.90
C LYS A 121 -13.19 -3.13 -15.66
N TRP A 122 -12.74 -4.24 -15.10
CA TRP A 122 -13.38 -4.84 -13.91
C TRP A 122 -13.35 -3.88 -12.73
N LYS A 123 -14.49 -3.69 -12.08
CA LYS A 123 -14.58 -2.86 -10.87
C LYS A 123 -14.31 -3.73 -9.65
N MET A 124 -13.13 -3.59 -9.06
CA MET A 124 -12.75 -4.34 -7.86
C MET A 124 -13.57 -3.93 -6.64
N GLY A 125 -14.21 -4.92 -6.01
CA GLY A 125 -14.90 -4.79 -4.74
C GLY A 125 -14.09 -5.38 -3.58
N LYS A 126 -14.59 -5.29 -2.34
CA LYS A 126 -13.92 -5.83 -1.14
C LYS A 126 -13.74 -7.35 -1.23
N SER A 127 -14.71 -8.08 -1.77
CA SER A 127 -14.61 -9.53 -1.98
C SER A 127 -13.52 -9.92 -2.96
N ASP A 128 -13.33 -9.11 -4.02
CA ASP A 128 -12.27 -9.36 -4.99
C ASP A 128 -10.87 -9.15 -4.36
N MET A 129 -10.71 -8.16 -3.48
CA MET A 129 -9.45 -7.91 -2.76
C MET A 129 -9.11 -9.10 -1.84
N VAL A 130 -10.10 -9.61 -1.11
CA VAL A 130 -9.93 -10.81 -0.28
C VAL A 130 -9.58 -12.03 -1.15
N GLN A 131 -10.27 -12.21 -2.27
CA GLN A 131 -9.99 -13.28 -3.21
C GLN A 131 -8.57 -13.19 -3.76
N ALA A 132 -8.11 -11.98 -4.15
CA ALA A 132 -6.75 -11.78 -4.63
C ALA A 132 -5.70 -12.18 -3.60
N ALA A 133 -5.86 -11.75 -2.34
CA ALA A 133 -4.97 -12.16 -1.26
C ALA A 133 -4.97 -13.67 -1.01
N GLN A 134 -6.14 -14.33 -1.12
CA GLN A 134 -6.25 -15.79 -0.99
C GLN A 134 -5.56 -16.52 -2.14
N GLU A 135 -5.78 -16.11 -3.38
CA GLU A 135 -5.17 -16.75 -4.55
C GLU A 135 -3.64 -16.59 -4.54
N ASP A 136 -3.16 -15.40 -4.20
CA ASP A 136 -1.72 -15.12 -4.15
C ASP A 136 -1.00 -15.91 -3.06
N THR A 137 -1.71 -16.24 -1.96
CA THR A 137 -1.17 -17.04 -0.84
C THR A 137 -1.43 -18.54 -0.95
N GLY A 138 -2.00 -19.02 -2.05
CA GLY A 138 -2.33 -20.43 -2.23
C GLY A 138 -3.55 -20.91 -1.44
N GLY A 139 -4.47 -20.01 -1.09
CA GLY A 139 -5.79 -20.36 -0.53
C GLY A 139 -5.84 -20.53 0.99
N GLY A 140 -4.81 -20.14 1.72
CA GLY A 140 -4.72 -20.33 3.17
C GLY A 140 -5.52 -19.34 4.03
N GLY A 141 -6.49 -19.85 4.80
CA GLY A 141 -7.08 -19.17 5.93
C GLY A 141 -8.21 -18.18 5.63
N ARG A 142 -8.91 -17.72 6.68
CA ARG A 142 -9.94 -16.69 6.60
C ARG A 142 -9.31 -15.31 6.65
N TRP A 143 -9.51 -14.51 5.61
CA TRP A 143 -9.03 -13.16 5.50
C TRP A 143 -10.11 -12.14 5.92
N ASP A 144 -9.72 -11.15 6.68
CA ASP A 144 -10.47 -9.90 6.79
C ASP A 144 -10.10 -8.97 5.63
N HIS A 145 -11.01 -8.10 5.20
CA HIS A 145 -10.74 -7.23 4.06
C HIS A 145 -9.61 -6.22 4.31
N ASN A 146 -9.46 -5.70 5.53
CA ASN A 146 -8.36 -4.77 5.84
C ASN A 146 -7.00 -5.49 5.89
N GLU A 147 -6.98 -6.76 6.35
CA GLU A 147 -5.77 -7.60 6.28
C GLU A 147 -5.40 -7.90 4.83
N ALA A 148 -6.41 -8.18 3.98
CA ALA A 148 -6.21 -8.43 2.56
C ALA A 148 -5.71 -7.17 1.82
N ASP A 149 -6.29 -6.01 2.10
CA ASP A 149 -5.85 -4.74 1.51
C ASP A 149 -4.41 -4.43 1.94
N ALA A 150 -4.07 -4.59 3.23
CA ALA A 150 -2.70 -4.42 3.73
C ALA A 150 -1.71 -5.42 3.09
N TYR A 151 -2.12 -6.67 2.90
CA TYR A 151 -1.30 -7.68 2.21
C TYR A 151 -0.99 -7.27 0.76
N LEU A 152 -1.99 -6.82 0.02
CA LEU A 152 -1.82 -6.38 -1.37
C LEU A 152 -0.96 -5.11 -1.47
N VAL A 153 -1.04 -4.22 -0.46
CA VAL A 153 -0.12 -3.09 -0.33
C VAL A 153 1.32 -3.58 -0.09
N ALA A 154 1.53 -4.58 0.77
CA ALA A 154 2.86 -5.15 0.98
C ALA A 154 3.40 -5.78 -0.32
N GLY A 155 2.59 -6.56 -1.02
CA GLY A 155 2.97 -7.23 -2.26
C GLY A 155 3.41 -6.25 -3.35
N ILE A 156 2.57 -5.24 -3.66
CA ILE A 156 2.92 -4.23 -4.67
C ILE A 156 4.14 -3.39 -4.24
N SER A 157 4.30 -3.12 -2.94
CA SER A 157 5.45 -2.36 -2.42
C SER A 157 6.75 -3.14 -2.52
N GLY A 158 6.72 -4.46 -2.29
CA GLY A 158 7.86 -5.34 -2.48
C GLY A 158 8.31 -5.37 -3.94
N ARG A 159 7.38 -5.59 -4.87
CA ARG A 159 7.65 -5.59 -6.32
C ARG A 159 8.22 -4.25 -6.79
N PHE A 160 7.66 -3.13 -6.30
CA PHE A 160 8.17 -1.81 -6.58
C PHE A 160 9.61 -1.63 -6.06
N TRP A 161 9.87 -2.04 -4.82
CA TRP A 161 11.18 -1.91 -4.19
C TRP A 161 12.25 -2.75 -4.89
N GLU A 162 11.93 -3.97 -5.29
CA GLU A 162 12.81 -4.83 -6.09
C GLU A 162 13.23 -4.17 -7.40
N CYS A 163 12.29 -3.46 -8.08
CA CYS A 163 12.63 -2.65 -9.26
C CYS A 163 13.52 -1.45 -8.89
N TYR A 164 13.20 -0.78 -7.77
CA TYR A 164 13.93 0.41 -7.34
C TYR A 164 15.40 0.11 -7.01
N VAL A 165 15.68 -1.01 -6.36
CA VAL A 165 17.05 -1.42 -6.03
C VAL A 165 17.75 -2.17 -7.18
N GLY A 166 17.03 -2.51 -8.25
CA GLY A 166 17.58 -3.16 -9.44
C GLY A 166 17.62 -4.69 -9.37
N ASP A 167 16.92 -5.30 -8.41
CA ASP A 167 16.79 -6.76 -8.27
C ASP A 167 15.78 -7.33 -9.27
N LEU A 168 14.90 -6.49 -9.82
CA LEU A 168 13.87 -6.85 -10.77
C LEU A 168 13.96 -5.95 -12.00
N ALA A 169 14.01 -6.56 -13.20
CA ALA A 169 14.04 -5.82 -14.46
C ALA A 169 12.62 -5.41 -14.91
N GLU A 170 12.53 -4.41 -15.82
CA GLU A 170 11.25 -3.95 -16.33
C GLU A 170 10.50 -5.04 -17.11
N GLU A 171 11.22 -5.89 -17.83
CA GLU A 171 10.68 -7.03 -18.57
C GLU A 171 10.05 -8.11 -17.70
N ASP A 172 10.38 -8.15 -16.41
CA ASP A 172 9.79 -9.07 -15.43
C ASP A 172 8.49 -8.55 -14.82
N LEU A 173 8.14 -7.28 -15.12
CA LEU A 173 6.90 -6.68 -14.65
C LEU A 173 5.72 -7.07 -15.54
N THR A 174 4.61 -7.38 -14.90
CA THR A 174 3.35 -7.52 -15.62
C THR A 174 2.90 -6.17 -16.21
N PRO A 175 2.07 -6.15 -17.24
CA PRO A 175 1.49 -4.91 -17.77
C PRO A 175 0.70 -4.11 -16.71
N TYR A 176 0.16 -4.78 -15.68
CA TYR A 176 -0.55 -4.14 -14.58
C TYR A 176 0.39 -3.49 -13.58
N GLU A 177 1.49 -4.16 -13.22
CA GLU A 177 2.54 -3.62 -12.36
C GLU A 177 3.22 -2.43 -13.03
N LEU A 178 3.65 -2.59 -14.28
CA LEU A 178 4.24 -1.51 -15.06
C LEU A 178 3.33 -0.28 -15.08
N LYS A 179 2.05 -0.46 -15.34
CA LYS A 179 1.08 0.64 -15.32
C LYS A 179 0.82 1.19 -13.91
N ALA A 180 0.95 0.39 -12.86
CA ALA A 180 0.84 0.86 -11.48
C ALA A 180 2.05 1.73 -11.11
N PHE A 181 3.24 1.36 -11.57
CA PHE A 181 4.50 2.05 -11.26
C PHE A 181 4.74 3.28 -12.13
N THR A 182 4.19 3.33 -13.35
CA THR A 182 4.40 4.40 -14.34
C THR A 182 3.15 5.23 -14.62
N SER A 183 2.29 5.47 -13.64
CA SER A 183 1.00 6.14 -13.85
C SER A 183 1.18 7.63 -14.20
N ILE A 184 1.12 7.94 -15.48
CA ILE A 184 1.08 9.32 -16.01
C ILE A 184 -0.39 9.70 -16.27
N ARG A 185 -0.84 10.84 -15.78
CA ARG A 185 -2.19 11.35 -16.00
C ARG A 185 -2.15 12.72 -16.66
N THR A 186 -2.83 12.88 -17.79
CA THR A 186 -3.11 14.22 -18.33
C THR A 186 -4.33 14.81 -17.64
N ILE A 187 -4.19 16.02 -17.09
CA ILE A 187 -5.30 16.76 -16.48
C ILE A 187 -6.23 17.23 -17.58
N THR A 188 -7.48 16.77 -17.57
CA THR A 188 -8.44 17.05 -18.64
C THR A 188 -9.34 18.25 -18.38
N LYS A 189 -9.36 18.80 -17.15
CA LYS A 189 -10.27 19.86 -16.71
C LYS A 189 -9.59 20.88 -15.78
N GLY A 190 -10.13 22.08 -15.75
CA GLY A 190 -9.66 23.16 -14.86
C GLY A 190 -8.48 23.96 -15.42
N LYS A 191 -7.91 24.86 -14.60
CA LYS A 191 -6.80 25.75 -14.98
C LYS A 191 -5.50 25.03 -15.39
N ARG A 192 -5.38 23.76 -15.03
CA ARG A 192 -4.22 22.91 -15.32
C ARG A 192 -4.50 21.90 -16.46
N ALA A 193 -5.62 22.05 -17.19
CA ALA A 193 -5.95 21.18 -18.32
C ALA A 193 -4.81 21.16 -19.35
N GLY A 194 -4.47 19.99 -19.85
CA GLY A 194 -3.35 19.77 -20.77
C GLY A 194 -1.99 19.55 -20.11
N GLN A 195 -1.86 19.79 -18.80
CA GLN A 195 -0.63 19.45 -18.08
C GLN A 195 -0.58 17.95 -17.75
N THR A 196 0.61 17.41 -17.76
CA THR A 196 0.85 16.04 -17.33
C THR A 196 1.11 16.02 -15.83
N GLU A 197 0.32 15.24 -15.09
CA GLU A 197 0.51 14.99 -13.68
C GLU A 197 1.09 13.58 -13.53
N ILE A 198 2.23 13.52 -12.89
CA ILE A 198 2.92 12.27 -12.62
C ILE A 198 2.52 11.85 -11.20
N LYS A 199 1.82 10.71 -11.05
CA LYS A 199 1.40 10.18 -9.75
C LYS A 199 2.18 8.92 -9.44
N GLY A 200 3.00 9.00 -8.39
CA GLY A 200 3.76 7.87 -7.84
C GLY A 200 4.64 7.23 -8.91
N ILE A 201 5.89 7.64 -9.03
CA ILE A 201 6.65 7.29 -10.21
C ILE A 201 8.00 6.75 -9.88
N LEU A 202 8.24 5.64 -10.53
CA LEU A 202 9.55 5.26 -10.99
C LEU A 202 9.86 6.08 -12.26
N HIS A 203 10.82 6.98 -12.19
CA HIS A 203 11.43 7.58 -13.36
C HIS A 203 12.59 6.69 -13.78
N ARG A 204 12.67 6.35 -15.08
CA ARG A 204 13.77 5.58 -15.64
C ARG A 204 14.86 6.51 -16.17
N GLU A 205 16.05 6.39 -15.61
CA GLU A 205 17.27 6.93 -16.20
C GLU A 205 18.17 5.75 -16.62
N GLY A 206 18.25 5.46 -17.90
CA GLY A 206 18.92 4.25 -18.42
C GLY A 206 18.21 2.98 -17.93
N ASP A 207 18.96 2.09 -17.26
CA ASP A 207 18.44 0.82 -16.74
C ASP A 207 18.05 0.89 -15.25
N ARG A 208 17.99 2.09 -14.66
CA ARG A 208 17.61 2.30 -13.26
C ARG A 208 16.32 3.07 -13.12
N PHE A 209 15.54 2.69 -12.12
CA PHE A 209 14.32 3.40 -11.73
C PHE A 209 14.60 4.31 -10.53
N PHE A 210 14.08 5.52 -10.53
CA PHE A 210 14.21 6.47 -9.43
C PHE A 210 12.83 6.91 -8.94
N LEU A 211 12.70 7.09 -7.63
CA LEU A 211 11.56 7.80 -7.06
C LEU A 211 11.64 9.28 -7.44
N TRP A 212 10.63 9.78 -8.14
CA TRP A 212 10.48 11.22 -8.29
C TRP A 212 9.88 11.80 -7.02
N SER A 213 10.65 12.59 -6.28
CA SER A 213 10.10 13.57 -5.36
C SER A 213 9.66 14.78 -6.19
N VAL A 214 8.39 15.14 -6.12
CA VAL A 214 7.94 16.44 -6.62
C VAL A 214 8.49 17.48 -5.64
N GLU A 215 9.53 18.22 -6.05
CA GLU A 215 9.89 19.47 -5.44
C GLU A 215 8.81 20.54 -5.64
#